data_e787c2a4f6d7a067f14a6bbc243a7db9
#
_entry.id   e787c2a4f6d7a067f14a6bbc243a7db9
#
_cell.length_a   1.000
_cell.length_b   1.000
_cell.length_c   1.000
_cell.angle_alpha   90.00
_cell.angle_beta   90.00
_cell.angle_gamma   90.00
#
_symmetry.space_group_name_H-M   'P 1'
#
loop_
_entity.id
_entity.type
_entity.pdbx_description
1 polymer ?
#
loop_
_entity_poly.entity_id
_entity_poly.type
_entity_poly.pdbx_seq_one_letter_code
_entity_poly.pdbx_strand_id
1 'polypeptide(L)'
;MHLATVALLAAILGACAQESSPNEDLEDGRRPYFELYEAFSGLTDRGWTLDVIIESRPTGTTAALPIIALRSPLEGDAAWFLSGIHGEEPAGPNALFTVLDDIALLGERYPVVLMPLLNPQGYVRNWRYLNTPVYSESVEAQSVGDSSHLLVDPAAPGTARADAASSPEAAAITAYVLQTMSTYPPRYSIDLHEDNMLQRGYVYSQGELGAADPLAHEAVDALKSSGIPLQLDGETRFGEQIENGIIGPVTDSSIDELMSARQVVVEGAIASGPAAATVLVFETPSAAASFDNRVTAHVELLRRLIDKIGAESTPESGGPD
;
A
#
# COMPACT_ATOMS: atom_id res chain seq x y z
N MET A 1 -29.64 9.91 -4.72
CA MET A 1 -29.42 8.65 -5.47
C MET A 1 -28.49 7.67 -4.70
N HIS A 2 -28.38 7.79 -3.37
CA HIS A 2 -27.41 7.01 -2.54
C HIS A 2 -27.99 5.76 -1.85
N LEU A 3 -29.30 5.55 -1.94
CA LEU A 3 -29.98 4.41 -1.26
C LEU A 3 -29.96 3.08 -2.04
N ALA A 4 -29.60 3.10 -3.32
CA ALA A 4 -29.62 1.88 -4.16
C ALA A 4 -28.37 1.01 -3.99
N THR A 5 -27.23 1.60 -3.66
CA THR A 5 -25.93 0.90 -3.56
C THR A 5 -25.82 0.09 -2.25
N VAL A 6 -26.35 0.63 -1.15
CA VAL A 6 -26.33 -0.06 0.16
C VAL A 6 -27.24 -1.28 0.17
N ALA A 7 -28.38 -1.24 -0.55
CA ALA A 7 -29.32 -2.37 -0.61
C ALA A 7 -28.76 -3.57 -1.41
N LEU A 8 -27.86 -3.34 -2.37
CA LEU A 8 -27.26 -4.42 -3.16
C LEU A 8 -26.18 -5.17 -2.36
N LEU A 9 -25.44 -4.46 -1.52
CA LEU A 9 -24.40 -5.07 -0.64
C LEU A 9 -25.04 -5.97 0.43
N ALA A 10 -26.15 -5.54 1.03
CA ALA A 10 -26.88 -6.34 2.01
C ALA A 10 -27.46 -7.65 1.41
N ALA A 11 -27.78 -7.66 0.12
CA ALA A 11 -28.26 -8.86 -0.57
C ALA A 11 -27.13 -9.87 -0.86
N ILE A 12 -25.89 -9.38 -1.08
CA ILE A 12 -24.70 -10.25 -1.28
C ILE A 12 -24.30 -10.89 0.06
N LEU A 13 -24.35 -10.16 1.17
CA LEU A 13 -24.04 -10.68 2.50
C LEU A 13 -25.06 -11.72 3.00
N GLY A 14 -26.32 -11.59 2.59
CA GLY A 14 -27.38 -12.53 2.98
C GLY A 14 -27.33 -13.89 2.24
N ALA A 15 -26.64 -13.99 1.10
CA ALA A 15 -26.48 -15.24 0.33
C ALA A 15 -25.22 -16.01 0.72
N CYS A 16 -24.23 -15.36 1.40
CA CYS A 16 -22.98 -15.98 1.84
C CYS A 16 -23.03 -16.60 3.25
N ALA A 17 -24.19 -16.64 3.91
CA ALA A 17 -24.32 -17.06 5.31
C ALA A 17 -24.15 -18.56 5.55
N GLN A 18 -23.63 -19.34 4.59
CA GLN A 18 -23.44 -20.79 4.72
C GLN A 18 -22.13 -21.33 4.10
N GLU A 19 -21.23 -20.46 3.63
CA GLU A 19 -19.85 -20.87 3.34
C GLU A 19 -18.94 -20.34 4.44
N SER A 20 -18.09 -21.20 4.99
CA SER A 20 -17.08 -20.84 6.01
C SER A 20 -16.39 -19.55 5.62
N SER A 21 -16.24 -18.64 6.58
CA SER A 21 -15.47 -17.40 6.38
C SER A 21 -14.11 -17.74 5.80
N PRO A 22 -13.64 -17.08 4.73
CA PRO A 22 -12.36 -17.43 4.09
C PRO A 22 -11.14 -17.42 5.01
N ASN A 23 -11.26 -16.90 6.24
CA ASN A 23 -10.16 -16.76 7.23
C ASN A 23 -10.32 -17.63 8.48
N GLU A 24 -11.30 -18.51 8.58
CA GLU A 24 -11.55 -19.25 9.85
C GLU A 24 -10.40 -20.17 10.26
N ASP A 25 -9.43 -20.44 9.39
CA ASP A 25 -8.34 -21.38 9.63
C ASP A 25 -6.94 -20.74 9.81
N LEU A 26 -6.80 -19.41 9.76
CA LEU A 26 -5.50 -18.74 9.92
C LEU A 26 -5.29 -18.32 11.38
N GLU A 27 -4.49 -19.10 12.11
CA GLU A 27 -4.14 -18.86 13.53
C GLU A 27 -2.89 -17.95 13.70
N ASP A 28 -2.61 -17.04 12.75
CA ASP A 28 -1.43 -16.17 12.78
C ASP A 28 -1.66 -14.81 13.46
N GLY A 29 -2.86 -14.59 13.97
CA GLY A 29 -3.25 -13.35 14.68
C GLY A 29 -3.83 -12.26 13.79
N ARG A 30 -3.86 -12.45 12.46
CA ARG A 30 -4.50 -11.48 11.55
C ARG A 30 -6.00 -11.39 11.79
N ARG A 31 -6.57 -10.20 11.58
CA ARG A 31 -8.01 -9.99 11.60
C ARG A 31 -8.67 -10.63 10.39
N PRO A 32 -9.91 -11.12 10.53
CA PRO A 32 -10.70 -11.55 9.39
C PRO A 32 -10.84 -10.43 8.34
N TYR A 33 -10.80 -10.80 7.05
CA TYR A 33 -10.94 -9.85 5.95
C TYR A 33 -12.18 -8.95 6.10
N PHE A 34 -13.33 -9.54 6.43
CA PHE A 34 -14.58 -8.77 6.54
C PHE A 34 -14.58 -7.77 7.69
N GLU A 35 -13.87 -8.05 8.78
CA GLU A 35 -13.69 -7.09 9.87
C GLU A 35 -12.89 -5.86 9.40
N LEU A 36 -11.80 -6.10 8.66
CA LEU A 36 -11.02 -5.02 8.05
C LEU A 36 -11.86 -4.21 7.05
N TYR A 37 -12.55 -4.91 6.15
CA TYR A 37 -13.39 -4.28 5.14
C TYR A 37 -14.48 -3.41 5.75
N GLU A 38 -15.19 -3.91 6.78
CA GLU A 38 -16.25 -3.19 7.49
C GLU A 38 -15.68 -1.92 8.18
N ALA A 39 -14.56 -2.06 8.87
CA ALA A 39 -13.93 -0.94 9.56
C ALA A 39 -13.49 0.17 8.58
N PHE A 40 -12.78 -0.19 7.51
CA PHE A 40 -12.34 0.79 6.52
C PHE A 40 -13.53 1.43 5.81
N SER A 41 -14.54 0.65 5.43
CA SER A 41 -15.77 1.16 4.80
C SER A 41 -16.54 2.14 5.71
N GLY A 42 -16.41 1.98 7.02
CA GLY A 42 -17.00 2.87 8.03
C GLY A 42 -16.51 4.32 7.96
N LEU A 43 -15.37 4.60 7.30
CA LEU A 43 -14.92 5.98 7.05
C LEU A 43 -15.92 6.78 6.22
N THR A 44 -16.81 6.12 5.47
CA THR A 44 -17.89 6.80 4.72
C THR A 44 -18.84 7.57 5.64
N ASP A 45 -19.03 7.13 6.87
CA ASP A 45 -19.81 7.82 7.89
C ASP A 45 -19.14 9.15 8.32
N ARG A 46 -17.85 9.31 8.03
CA ARG A 46 -17.05 10.52 8.28
C ARG A 46 -16.86 11.36 7.00
N GLY A 47 -17.65 11.09 5.95
CA GLY A 47 -17.63 11.84 4.70
C GLY A 47 -16.56 11.42 3.70
N TRP A 48 -15.84 10.32 3.95
CA TRP A 48 -14.90 9.77 2.97
C TRP A 48 -15.63 9.13 1.80
N THR A 49 -15.02 9.15 0.62
CA THR A 49 -15.49 8.44 -0.56
C THR A 49 -14.85 7.06 -0.62
N LEU A 50 -15.67 6.02 -0.70
CA LEU A 50 -15.23 4.66 -0.95
C LEU A 50 -15.34 4.34 -2.44
N ASP A 51 -14.23 3.92 -3.03
CA ASP A 51 -14.15 3.41 -4.39
C ASP A 51 -13.88 1.91 -4.37
N VAL A 52 -14.64 1.14 -5.13
CA VAL A 52 -14.30 -0.25 -5.44
C VAL A 52 -13.45 -0.24 -6.70
N ILE A 53 -12.15 -0.51 -6.55
CA ILE A 53 -11.20 -0.54 -7.66
C ILE A 53 -11.53 -1.71 -8.60
N ILE A 54 -11.67 -2.90 -8.02
CA ILE A 54 -12.06 -4.12 -8.71
C ILE A 54 -12.60 -5.15 -7.71
N GLU A 55 -13.52 -5.98 -8.16
CA GLU A 55 -13.88 -7.22 -7.46
C GLU A 55 -12.90 -8.33 -7.88
N SER A 56 -11.87 -8.56 -7.06
CA SER A 56 -10.84 -9.57 -7.36
C SER A 56 -11.42 -10.97 -7.29
N ARG A 57 -11.28 -11.71 -8.38
CA ARG A 57 -11.74 -13.11 -8.50
C ARG A 57 -10.72 -13.93 -9.30
N PRO A 58 -9.58 -14.25 -8.72
CA PRO A 58 -8.59 -15.09 -9.39
C PRO A 58 -9.17 -16.47 -9.77
N THR A 59 -8.59 -17.07 -10.81
CA THR A 59 -8.97 -18.42 -11.25
C THR A 59 -8.90 -19.41 -10.09
N GLY A 60 -10.00 -20.16 -9.89
CA GLY A 60 -10.10 -21.17 -8.83
C GLY A 60 -10.61 -20.64 -7.49
N THR A 61 -10.96 -19.36 -7.38
CA THR A 61 -11.66 -18.84 -6.19
C THR A 61 -13.16 -18.87 -6.37
N THR A 62 -13.89 -19.09 -5.27
CA THR A 62 -15.37 -19.17 -5.28
C THR A 62 -16.01 -17.81 -5.10
N ALA A 63 -15.41 -16.92 -4.33
CA ALA A 63 -15.92 -15.60 -4.00
C ALA A 63 -15.05 -14.48 -4.59
N ALA A 64 -15.70 -13.42 -5.08
CA ALA A 64 -15.02 -12.16 -5.36
C ALA A 64 -14.83 -11.40 -4.05
N LEU A 65 -13.62 -10.81 -3.88
CA LEU A 65 -13.33 -9.93 -2.78
C LEU A 65 -12.97 -8.55 -3.35
N PRO A 66 -13.64 -7.46 -2.93
CA PRO A 66 -13.36 -6.14 -3.44
C PRO A 66 -12.00 -5.62 -2.97
N ILE A 67 -11.24 -5.06 -3.91
CA ILE A 67 -10.12 -4.18 -3.63
C ILE A 67 -10.69 -2.77 -3.56
N ILE A 68 -10.51 -2.09 -2.44
CA ILE A 68 -11.07 -0.77 -2.19
C ILE A 68 -10.01 0.29 -1.98
N ALA A 69 -10.38 1.52 -2.30
CA ALA A 69 -9.68 2.71 -1.86
C ALA A 69 -10.66 3.68 -1.19
N LEU A 70 -10.15 4.50 -0.27
CA LEU A 70 -10.91 5.53 0.39
C LEU A 70 -10.19 6.86 0.22
N ARG A 71 -10.96 7.92 -0.10
CA ARG A 71 -10.45 9.27 -0.26
C ARG A 71 -11.09 10.19 0.76
N SER A 72 -10.25 10.98 1.46
CA SER A 72 -10.74 11.99 2.38
C SER A 72 -11.54 13.08 1.64
N PRO A 73 -12.37 13.88 2.36
CA PRO A 73 -13.14 14.94 1.74
C PRO A 73 -12.31 16.09 1.15
N LEU A 74 -11.08 16.28 1.64
CA LEU A 74 -10.18 17.31 1.14
C LEU A 74 -9.43 16.80 -0.09
N GLU A 75 -9.27 17.66 -1.08
CA GLU A 75 -8.51 17.40 -2.32
C GLU A 75 -7.21 18.21 -2.34
N GLY A 76 -6.22 17.78 -3.13
CA GLY A 76 -4.92 18.42 -3.26
C GLY A 76 -3.77 17.47 -2.99
N ASP A 77 -2.56 18.02 -2.77
CA ASP A 77 -1.35 17.23 -2.47
C ASP A 77 -1.63 16.29 -1.29
N ALA A 78 -1.51 14.99 -1.53
CA ALA A 78 -2.06 13.97 -0.66
C ALA A 78 -1.01 13.05 -0.04
N ALA A 79 -1.36 12.51 1.13
CA ALA A 79 -0.70 11.33 1.69
C ALA A 79 -1.45 10.07 1.23
N TRP A 80 -0.73 9.15 0.62
CA TRP A 80 -1.22 7.84 0.20
C TRP A 80 -0.68 6.78 1.14
N PHE A 81 -1.59 6.01 1.73
CA PHE A 81 -1.24 4.86 2.57
C PHE A 81 -1.67 3.58 1.88
N LEU A 82 -0.72 2.71 1.62
CA LEU A 82 -0.89 1.44 0.93
C LEU A 82 -0.52 0.29 1.86
N SER A 83 -1.13 -0.86 1.67
CA SER A 83 -0.67 -2.10 2.29
C SER A 83 -1.27 -3.36 1.66
N GLY A 84 -0.71 -4.51 2.02
CA GLY A 84 -1.29 -5.80 1.71
C GLY A 84 -1.32 -6.14 0.23
N ILE A 85 -0.35 -5.64 -0.54
CA ILE A 85 -0.14 -6.01 -1.93
C ILE A 85 0.36 -7.47 -2.03
N HIS A 86 1.10 -7.91 -1.02
CA HIS A 86 1.45 -9.30 -0.79
C HIS A 86 0.54 -9.86 0.31
N GLY A 87 -0.18 -10.93 0.01
CA GLY A 87 -1.23 -11.43 0.90
C GLY A 87 -0.72 -12.14 2.16
N GLU A 88 0.52 -12.63 2.16
CA GLU A 88 1.15 -13.24 3.32
C GLU A 88 1.76 -12.21 4.30
N GLU A 89 1.61 -10.92 4.01
CA GLU A 89 2.13 -9.80 4.79
C GLU A 89 1.01 -9.09 5.57
N PRO A 90 0.46 -9.71 6.63
CA PRO A 90 -0.76 -9.21 7.28
C PRO A 90 -0.55 -8.03 8.22
N ALA A 91 0.67 -7.69 8.63
CA ALA A 91 0.88 -6.68 9.67
C ALA A 91 0.47 -5.27 9.19
N GLY A 92 0.73 -4.92 7.93
CA GLY A 92 0.37 -3.62 7.35
C GLY A 92 -1.14 -3.31 7.44
N PRO A 93 -2.03 -4.15 6.87
CA PRO A 93 -3.48 -3.93 6.97
C PRO A 93 -4.00 -3.87 8.41
N ASN A 94 -3.43 -4.67 9.31
CA ASN A 94 -3.81 -4.68 10.73
C ASN A 94 -3.31 -3.44 11.49
N ALA A 95 -2.18 -2.88 11.08
CA ALA A 95 -1.68 -1.60 11.61
C ALA A 95 -2.55 -0.43 11.15
N LEU A 96 -2.92 -0.38 9.86
CA LEU A 96 -3.85 0.63 9.32
C LEU A 96 -5.20 0.58 10.06
N PHE A 97 -5.73 -0.61 10.32
CA PHE A 97 -6.91 -0.78 11.15
C PHE A 97 -6.72 -0.16 12.55
N THR A 98 -5.56 -0.37 13.16
CA THR A 98 -5.29 0.10 14.53
C THR A 98 -5.20 1.63 14.62
N VAL A 99 -4.72 2.30 13.56
CA VAL A 99 -4.60 3.76 13.51
C VAL A 99 -5.69 4.42 12.66
N LEU A 100 -6.77 3.73 12.39
CA LEU A 100 -7.82 4.23 11.47
C LEU A 100 -8.41 5.55 11.91
N ASP A 101 -8.61 5.76 13.20
CA ASP A 101 -9.08 7.04 13.75
C ASP A 101 -8.05 8.16 13.57
N ASP A 102 -6.75 7.86 13.73
CA ASP A 102 -5.67 8.83 13.51
C ASP A 102 -5.62 9.26 12.02
N ILE A 103 -5.77 8.30 11.10
CA ILE A 103 -5.87 8.56 9.64
C ILE A 103 -7.12 9.40 9.33
N ALA A 104 -8.25 9.06 9.94
CA ALA A 104 -9.49 9.78 9.73
C ALA A 104 -9.39 11.24 10.20
N LEU A 105 -8.74 11.49 11.35
CA LEU A 105 -8.45 12.83 11.86
C LEU A 105 -7.45 13.60 10.97
N LEU A 106 -6.46 12.92 10.39
CA LEU A 106 -5.59 13.52 9.39
C LEU A 106 -6.41 13.95 8.17
N GLY A 107 -7.32 13.11 7.68
CA GLY A 107 -8.18 13.40 6.52
C GLY A 107 -9.12 14.59 6.67
N GLU A 108 -9.35 15.07 7.90
CA GLU A 108 -10.12 16.31 8.17
C GLU A 108 -9.30 17.58 7.88
N ARG A 109 -7.97 17.49 7.79
CA ARG A 109 -7.05 18.64 7.64
C ARG A 109 -6.01 18.49 6.55
N TYR A 110 -5.82 17.30 6.00
CA TYR A 110 -4.89 17.00 4.94
C TYR A 110 -5.53 16.01 3.95
N PRO A 111 -5.31 16.14 2.62
CA PRO A 111 -5.81 15.17 1.65
C PRO A 111 -5.17 13.79 1.88
N VAL A 112 -6.00 12.75 1.94
CA VAL A 112 -5.54 11.37 2.16
C VAL A 112 -6.21 10.43 1.17
N VAL A 113 -5.42 9.49 0.63
CA VAL A 113 -5.87 8.30 -0.09
C VAL A 113 -5.41 7.09 0.70
N LEU A 114 -6.35 6.22 1.05
CA LEU A 114 -6.08 4.98 1.78
C LEU A 114 -6.42 3.78 0.91
N MET A 115 -5.44 2.92 0.63
CA MET A 115 -5.57 1.65 -0.10
C MET A 115 -5.17 0.51 0.86
N PRO A 116 -6.08 0.09 1.76
CA PRO A 116 -5.69 -0.60 3.00
C PRO A 116 -5.35 -2.07 2.81
N LEU A 117 -5.85 -2.71 1.74
CA LEU A 117 -5.60 -4.11 1.45
C LEU A 117 -5.72 -4.37 -0.06
N LEU A 118 -4.58 -4.37 -0.74
CA LEU A 118 -4.50 -4.45 -2.20
C LEU A 118 -4.60 -5.88 -2.75
N ASN A 119 -4.41 -6.90 -1.90
CA ASN A 119 -4.55 -8.30 -2.28
C ASN A 119 -5.42 -9.08 -1.27
N PRO A 120 -6.74 -8.83 -1.22
CA PRO A 120 -7.63 -9.51 -0.28
C PRO A 120 -7.68 -11.02 -0.52
N GLN A 121 -7.55 -11.48 -1.76
CA GLN A 121 -7.52 -12.91 -2.08
C GLN A 121 -6.26 -13.61 -1.56
N GLY A 122 -5.11 -12.95 -1.65
CA GLY A 122 -3.87 -13.43 -1.06
C GLY A 122 -3.93 -13.41 0.47
N TYR A 123 -4.48 -12.33 1.04
CA TYR A 123 -4.63 -12.16 2.48
C TYR A 123 -5.43 -13.31 3.13
N VAL A 124 -6.58 -13.67 2.58
CA VAL A 124 -7.43 -14.75 3.12
C VAL A 124 -6.82 -16.14 2.95
N ARG A 125 -5.86 -16.30 2.04
CA ARG A 125 -5.19 -17.59 1.76
C ARG A 125 -3.77 -17.67 2.30
N ASN A 126 -3.28 -16.61 2.92
CA ASN A 126 -1.87 -16.47 3.30
C ASN A 126 -0.94 -16.70 2.09
N TRP A 127 -1.18 -15.98 0.99
CA TRP A 127 -0.51 -16.19 -0.28
C TRP A 127 -0.02 -14.88 -0.90
N ARG A 128 1.23 -14.88 -1.37
CA ARG A 128 1.87 -13.67 -1.87
C ARG A 128 1.22 -13.16 -3.15
N TYR A 129 1.10 -14.01 -4.16
CA TYR A 129 0.69 -13.63 -5.50
C TYR A 129 -0.68 -14.21 -5.88
N LEU A 130 -1.50 -13.46 -6.60
CA LEU A 130 -2.83 -13.91 -7.01
C LEU A 130 -2.82 -15.12 -7.93
N ASN A 131 -1.91 -15.13 -8.90
CA ASN A 131 -1.97 -16.02 -10.05
C ASN A 131 -1.04 -17.22 -9.96
N THR A 132 -0.28 -17.36 -8.89
CA THR A 132 0.71 -18.43 -8.73
C THR A 132 0.17 -19.50 -7.79
N PRO A 133 -0.05 -20.75 -8.24
CA PRO A 133 -0.52 -21.82 -7.38
C PRO A 133 0.55 -22.31 -6.38
N VAL A 134 1.82 -22.02 -6.65
CA VAL A 134 2.95 -22.34 -5.78
C VAL A 134 3.88 -21.16 -5.76
N TYR A 135 4.33 -20.75 -4.57
CA TYR A 135 5.33 -19.68 -4.44
C TYR A 135 6.60 -20.03 -5.22
N SER A 136 7.07 -19.09 -6.03
CA SER A 136 8.31 -19.23 -6.79
C SER A 136 8.96 -17.85 -6.91
N GLU A 137 10.21 -17.75 -6.49
CA GLU A 137 11.02 -16.53 -6.61
C GLU A 137 11.35 -16.17 -8.08
N SER A 138 11.21 -17.14 -8.98
CA SER A 138 11.46 -16.93 -10.42
C SER A 138 10.22 -16.46 -11.20
N VAL A 139 9.07 -16.27 -10.53
CA VAL A 139 7.86 -15.80 -11.19
C VAL A 139 7.93 -14.28 -11.29
N GLU A 140 8.17 -13.80 -12.50
CA GLU A 140 8.13 -12.39 -12.81
C GLU A 140 6.68 -11.85 -12.77
N ALA A 141 6.51 -10.60 -12.33
CA ALA A 141 5.29 -9.80 -12.51
C ALA A 141 4.01 -10.49 -12.01
N GLN A 142 4.03 -11.01 -10.79
CA GLN A 142 2.88 -11.67 -10.17
C GLN A 142 2.17 -10.81 -9.12
N SER A 143 2.79 -9.71 -8.68
CA SER A 143 2.22 -8.78 -7.71
C SER A 143 1.04 -8.03 -8.31
N VAL A 144 0.00 -7.81 -7.52
CA VAL A 144 -1.15 -6.99 -7.92
C VAL A 144 -0.78 -5.53 -8.18
N GLY A 145 0.37 -5.08 -7.67
CA GLY A 145 0.91 -3.75 -7.90
C GLY A 145 1.95 -3.66 -9.01
N ASP A 146 2.10 -4.68 -9.85
CA ASP A 146 3.03 -4.64 -10.98
C ASP A 146 2.65 -3.55 -11.99
N SER A 147 3.61 -2.69 -12.26
CA SER A 147 3.45 -1.48 -13.07
C SER A 147 4.26 -1.51 -14.37
N SER A 148 4.89 -2.63 -14.74
CA SER A 148 5.73 -2.76 -15.93
C SER A 148 5.07 -2.25 -17.21
N HIS A 149 3.76 -2.38 -17.33
CA HIS A 149 3.00 -1.92 -18.49
C HIS A 149 2.80 -0.39 -18.57
N LEU A 150 3.19 0.33 -17.51
CA LEU A 150 3.13 1.80 -17.44
C LEU A 150 4.52 2.44 -17.31
N LEU A 151 5.48 1.73 -16.72
CA LEU A 151 6.81 2.30 -16.48
C LEU A 151 7.63 2.35 -17.77
N VAL A 152 8.30 3.48 -17.98
CA VAL A 152 9.15 3.69 -19.15
C VAL A 152 10.31 2.68 -19.14
N ASP A 153 10.53 2.01 -20.27
CA ASP A 153 11.67 1.14 -20.45
C ASP A 153 12.96 1.98 -20.59
N PRO A 154 13.94 1.84 -19.68
CA PRO A 154 15.19 2.58 -19.76
C PRO A 154 16.00 2.21 -21.00
N ALA A 155 15.83 1.00 -21.56
CA ALA A 155 16.50 0.57 -22.79
C ALA A 155 15.80 1.04 -24.06
N ALA A 156 14.51 1.41 -23.99
CA ALA A 156 13.70 1.87 -25.11
C ALA A 156 12.82 3.07 -24.70
N PRO A 157 13.39 4.27 -24.50
CA PRO A 157 12.65 5.44 -24.05
C PRO A 157 11.43 5.73 -24.96
N GLY A 158 10.26 5.89 -24.34
CA GLY A 158 8.99 6.09 -25.03
C GLY A 158 8.13 4.84 -25.14
N THR A 159 8.62 3.68 -24.71
CA THR A 159 7.85 2.44 -24.61
C THR A 159 7.73 2.00 -23.15
N ALA A 160 6.69 1.22 -22.85
CA ALA A 160 6.55 0.57 -21.55
C ALA A 160 7.45 -0.69 -21.46
N ARG A 161 7.79 -1.13 -20.26
CA ARG A 161 8.57 -2.35 -20.02
C ARG A 161 7.82 -3.63 -20.38
N ALA A 162 6.48 -3.60 -20.37
CA ALA A 162 5.62 -4.70 -20.75
C ALA A 162 4.46 -4.20 -21.61
N ASP A 163 3.98 -5.06 -22.53
CA ASP A 163 2.88 -4.72 -23.44
C ASP A 163 1.51 -4.70 -22.74
N ALA A 164 1.38 -5.39 -21.59
CA ALA A 164 0.14 -5.51 -20.84
C ALA A 164 0.42 -5.67 -19.33
N ALA A 165 -0.58 -5.36 -18.53
CA ALA A 165 -0.55 -5.64 -17.09
C ALA A 165 -0.46 -7.15 -16.82
N SER A 166 0.19 -7.53 -15.72
CA SER A 166 0.38 -8.93 -15.30
C SER A 166 -0.93 -9.60 -14.89
N SER A 167 -1.91 -8.81 -14.44
CA SER A 167 -3.23 -9.28 -14.02
C SER A 167 -4.30 -8.19 -14.19
N PRO A 168 -5.61 -8.56 -14.17
CA PRO A 168 -6.68 -7.57 -14.12
C PRO A 168 -6.60 -6.66 -12.88
N GLU A 169 -6.14 -7.18 -11.75
CA GLU A 169 -5.91 -6.44 -10.51
C GLU A 169 -4.80 -5.40 -10.68
N ALA A 170 -3.66 -5.79 -11.25
CA ALA A 170 -2.56 -4.87 -11.55
C ALA A 170 -3.02 -3.74 -12.48
N ALA A 171 -3.77 -4.07 -13.54
CA ALA A 171 -4.34 -3.08 -14.46
C ALA A 171 -5.29 -2.11 -13.73
N ALA A 172 -6.18 -2.63 -12.88
CA ALA A 172 -7.18 -1.82 -12.18
C ALA A 172 -6.54 -0.90 -11.11
N ILE A 173 -5.62 -1.43 -10.30
CA ILE A 173 -4.94 -0.68 -9.24
C ILE A 173 -4.11 0.45 -9.84
N THR A 174 -3.29 0.16 -10.82
CA THR A 174 -2.42 1.17 -11.45
C THR A 174 -3.21 2.21 -12.23
N ALA A 175 -4.31 1.82 -12.89
CA ALA A 175 -5.24 2.77 -13.53
C ALA A 175 -5.91 3.68 -12.48
N TYR A 176 -6.30 3.14 -11.32
CA TYR A 176 -6.85 3.92 -10.22
C TYR A 176 -5.85 4.98 -9.71
N VAL A 177 -4.57 4.61 -9.55
CA VAL A 177 -3.51 5.56 -9.19
C VAL A 177 -3.44 6.70 -10.19
N LEU A 178 -3.33 6.40 -11.49
CA LEU A 178 -3.21 7.43 -12.53
C LEU A 178 -4.46 8.32 -12.64
N GLN A 179 -5.64 7.77 -12.43
CA GLN A 179 -6.89 8.54 -12.43
C GLN A 179 -6.97 9.46 -11.22
N THR A 180 -6.64 8.94 -10.03
CA THR A 180 -6.85 9.63 -8.76
C THR A 180 -5.79 10.71 -8.52
N MET A 181 -4.55 10.53 -9.03
CA MET A 181 -3.48 11.51 -8.86
C MET A 181 -3.80 12.90 -9.44
N SER A 182 -4.77 13.03 -10.33
CA SER A 182 -5.19 14.32 -10.86
C SER A 182 -5.89 15.20 -9.83
N THR A 183 -6.56 14.59 -8.86
CA THR A 183 -7.31 15.27 -7.78
C THR A 183 -6.57 15.15 -6.44
N TYR A 184 -5.85 14.05 -6.26
CA TYR A 184 -5.03 13.74 -5.08
C TYR A 184 -3.59 13.46 -5.51
N PRO A 185 -2.84 14.48 -6.04
CA PRO A 185 -1.46 14.25 -6.41
C PRO A 185 -0.66 13.73 -5.20
N PRO A 186 0.05 12.60 -5.32
CA PRO A 186 0.75 12.02 -4.18
C PRO A 186 1.97 12.87 -3.83
N ARG A 187 1.98 13.48 -2.66
CA ARG A 187 3.17 14.09 -2.07
C ARG A 187 3.96 13.05 -1.27
N TYR A 188 3.23 12.21 -0.54
CA TYR A 188 3.74 11.09 0.25
C TYR A 188 3.06 9.80 -0.20
N SER A 189 3.85 8.75 -0.40
CA SER A 189 3.38 7.37 -0.56
C SER A 189 4.06 6.51 0.49
N ILE A 190 3.29 5.82 1.31
CA ILE A 190 3.76 4.96 2.38
C ILE A 190 3.15 3.58 2.16
N ASP A 191 3.97 2.58 1.83
CA ASP A 191 3.55 1.20 1.68
C ASP A 191 4.11 0.33 2.81
N LEU A 192 3.26 -0.54 3.35
CA LEU A 192 3.55 -1.35 4.51
C LEU A 192 3.73 -2.81 4.12
N HIS A 193 4.96 -3.29 4.25
CA HIS A 193 5.41 -4.60 3.85
C HIS A 193 6.03 -5.42 4.97
N GLU A 194 6.26 -6.70 4.68
CA GLU A 194 6.97 -7.63 5.55
C GLU A 194 7.90 -8.50 4.70
N ASP A 195 9.17 -8.60 5.12
CA ASP A 195 10.13 -9.50 4.47
C ASP A 195 10.26 -10.82 5.26
N ASN A 196 10.04 -11.94 4.60
CA ASN A 196 10.24 -13.27 5.16
C ASN A 196 11.65 -13.84 4.93
N MET A 197 12.48 -13.14 4.16
CA MET A 197 13.81 -13.60 3.74
C MET A 197 14.91 -13.03 4.62
N LEU A 198 14.81 -11.75 5.00
CA LEU A 198 15.72 -11.13 5.94
C LEU A 198 15.21 -11.25 7.37
N GLN A 199 16.13 -11.48 8.31
CA GLN A 199 15.82 -11.58 9.74
C GLN A 199 15.76 -10.20 10.43
N ARG A 200 15.78 -9.12 9.65
CA ARG A 200 15.94 -7.74 10.10
C ARG A 200 15.13 -6.81 9.21
N GLY A 201 14.52 -5.80 9.83
CA GLY A 201 13.76 -4.78 9.12
C GLY A 201 14.66 -3.72 8.47
N TYR A 202 14.14 -3.06 7.45
CA TYR A 202 14.75 -1.98 6.71
C TYR A 202 13.68 -1.16 5.98
N VAL A 203 14.07 -0.11 5.27
CA VAL A 203 13.16 0.81 4.60
C VAL A 203 13.66 1.07 3.18
N TYR A 204 12.77 0.98 2.18
CA TYR A 204 13.05 1.58 0.88
C TYR A 204 12.61 3.05 0.89
N SER A 205 13.41 3.90 0.25
CA SER A 205 13.08 5.29 -0.03
C SER A 205 13.25 5.56 -1.52
N GLN A 206 12.15 5.46 -2.26
CA GLN A 206 12.12 5.53 -3.72
C GLN A 206 11.78 6.92 -4.26
N GLY A 207 11.45 7.87 -3.39
CA GLY A 207 11.15 9.25 -3.75
C GLY A 207 12.37 10.04 -4.24
N GLU A 208 12.16 11.34 -4.51
CA GLU A 208 13.19 12.21 -5.09
C GLU A 208 14.47 12.31 -4.23
N LEU A 209 14.33 12.28 -2.91
CA LEU A 209 15.46 12.42 -1.98
C LEU A 209 16.18 11.08 -1.74
N GLY A 210 15.60 9.95 -2.13
CA GLY A 210 16.18 8.63 -1.92
C GLY A 210 16.58 8.42 -0.45
N ALA A 211 17.76 7.87 -0.21
CA ALA A 211 18.27 7.61 1.15
C ALA A 211 18.47 8.87 2.01
N ALA A 212 18.42 10.07 1.43
CA ALA A 212 18.51 11.33 2.17
C ALA A 212 17.13 11.85 2.65
N ASP A 213 16.03 11.14 2.36
CA ASP A 213 14.71 11.55 2.79
C ASP A 213 14.59 11.54 4.34
N PRO A 214 14.26 12.68 4.97
CA PRO A 214 14.11 12.73 6.44
C PRO A 214 13.03 11.76 6.96
N LEU A 215 11.97 11.48 6.18
CA LEU A 215 10.92 10.57 6.59
C LEU A 215 11.40 9.11 6.52
N ALA A 216 12.35 8.75 5.65
CA ALA A 216 12.98 7.44 5.66
C ALA A 216 13.78 7.22 6.96
N HIS A 217 14.49 8.24 7.45
CA HIS A 217 15.17 8.16 8.74
C HIS A 217 14.20 8.02 9.92
N GLU A 218 13.06 8.70 9.88
CA GLU A 218 11.98 8.51 10.87
C GLU A 218 11.42 7.07 10.84
N ALA A 219 11.31 6.48 9.65
CA ALA A 219 10.87 5.10 9.50
C ALA A 219 11.86 4.12 10.12
N VAL A 220 13.17 4.31 9.91
CA VAL A 220 14.23 3.53 10.57
C VAL A 220 14.17 3.69 12.10
N ASP A 221 13.95 4.91 12.59
CA ASP A 221 13.81 5.17 14.02
C ASP A 221 12.54 4.54 14.62
N ALA A 222 11.45 4.43 13.83
CA ALA A 222 10.24 3.70 14.23
C ALA A 222 10.53 2.20 14.40
N LEU A 223 11.20 1.55 13.44
CA LEU A 223 11.64 0.16 13.55
C LEU A 223 12.49 -0.05 14.82
N LYS A 224 13.46 0.83 15.02
CA LYS A 224 14.37 0.77 16.17
C LYS A 224 13.64 0.91 17.51
N SER A 225 12.73 1.88 17.62
CA SER A 225 11.98 2.12 18.87
C SER A 225 10.99 0.99 19.19
N SER A 226 10.48 0.29 18.17
CA SER A 226 9.60 -0.87 18.32
C SER A 226 10.34 -2.17 18.67
N GLY A 227 11.68 -2.11 18.77
CA GLY A 227 12.49 -3.29 19.10
C GLY A 227 12.67 -4.27 17.94
N ILE A 228 12.33 -3.89 16.72
CA ILE A 228 12.60 -4.69 15.52
C ILE A 228 14.11 -4.70 15.26
N PRO A 229 14.74 -5.87 15.07
CA PRO A 229 16.12 -5.94 14.65
C PRO A 229 16.33 -5.23 13.31
N LEU A 230 17.33 -4.35 13.20
CA LEU A 230 17.58 -3.58 11.98
C LEU A 230 18.71 -4.19 11.13
N GLN A 231 18.53 -4.17 9.81
CA GLN A 231 19.58 -4.32 8.83
C GLN A 231 20.13 -2.93 8.51
N LEU A 232 21.20 -2.52 9.22
CA LEU A 232 21.75 -1.17 9.03
C LEU A 232 22.60 -1.07 7.76
N ASP A 233 23.43 -2.09 7.50
CA ASP A 233 24.34 -2.13 6.36
C ASP A 233 24.33 -3.51 5.74
N GLY A 234 24.60 -3.59 4.43
CA GLY A 234 24.68 -4.83 3.69
C GLY A 234 23.90 -4.78 2.38
N GLU A 235 23.39 -5.92 1.96
CA GLU A 235 22.62 -6.02 0.73
C GLU A 235 21.41 -6.98 0.91
N THR A 236 20.37 -6.77 0.11
CA THR A 236 19.28 -7.71 -0.03
C THR A 236 19.73 -8.89 -0.90
N ARG A 237 18.89 -9.93 -0.98
CA ARG A 237 19.12 -11.06 -1.91
C ARG A 237 19.14 -10.65 -3.39
N PHE A 238 18.62 -9.48 -3.71
CA PHE A 238 18.61 -8.90 -5.05
C PHE A 238 19.86 -8.03 -5.33
N GLY A 239 20.78 -7.90 -4.36
CA GLY A 239 21.98 -7.09 -4.46
C GLY A 239 21.75 -5.60 -4.22
N GLU A 240 20.60 -5.22 -3.71
CA GLU A 240 20.29 -3.84 -3.37
C GLU A 240 21.03 -3.43 -2.10
N GLN A 241 21.70 -2.29 -2.14
CA GLN A 241 22.56 -1.84 -1.04
C GLN A 241 21.72 -1.20 0.07
N ILE A 242 21.95 -1.64 1.31
CA ILE A 242 21.35 -1.09 2.51
C ILE A 242 22.41 -0.23 3.19
N GLU A 243 22.13 1.05 3.39
CA GLU A 243 22.99 2.00 4.10
C GLU A 243 22.18 2.68 5.22
N ASN A 244 22.62 2.56 6.47
CA ASN A 244 21.91 3.09 7.63
C ASN A 244 20.45 2.63 7.75
N GLY A 245 20.15 1.42 7.29
CA GLY A 245 18.80 0.86 7.31
C GLY A 245 17.91 1.27 6.13
N ILE A 246 18.43 1.98 5.16
CA ILE A 246 17.68 2.52 4.02
C ILE A 246 18.27 1.99 2.71
N ILE A 247 17.37 1.61 1.80
CA ILE A 247 17.66 1.31 0.40
C ILE A 247 17.18 2.50 -0.42
N GLY A 248 18.05 3.02 -1.30
CA GLY A 248 17.69 4.07 -2.24
C GLY A 248 16.75 3.57 -3.36
N PRO A 249 16.46 4.43 -4.37
CA PRO A 249 15.55 4.06 -5.44
C PRO A 249 16.01 2.80 -6.19
N VAL A 250 15.08 1.87 -6.39
CA VAL A 250 15.27 0.64 -7.16
C VAL A 250 14.36 0.62 -8.39
N THR A 251 14.66 -0.28 -9.31
CA THR A 251 13.90 -0.49 -10.55
C THR A 251 13.37 -1.91 -10.52
N ASP A 252 12.16 -2.09 -10.00
CA ASP A 252 11.55 -3.39 -9.72
C ASP A 252 10.14 -3.56 -10.29
N SER A 253 9.64 -2.53 -10.97
CA SER A 253 8.28 -2.49 -11.54
C SER A 253 7.14 -2.53 -10.51
N SER A 254 7.44 -2.28 -9.25
CA SER A 254 6.43 -2.21 -8.18
C SER A 254 5.49 -1.00 -8.33
N ILE A 255 4.44 -0.99 -7.53
CA ILE A 255 3.59 0.20 -7.38
C ILE A 255 4.37 1.37 -6.78
N ASP A 256 5.38 1.11 -5.96
CA ASP A 256 6.21 2.14 -5.32
C ASP A 256 7.11 2.83 -6.34
N GLU A 257 7.65 2.06 -7.30
CA GLU A 257 8.34 2.67 -8.45
C GLU A 257 7.36 3.51 -9.27
N LEU A 258 6.11 3.06 -9.49
CA LEU A 258 5.08 3.87 -10.16
C LEU A 258 4.80 5.16 -9.37
N MET A 259 4.63 5.09 -8.06
CA MET A 259 4.35 6.27 -7.23
C MET A 259 5.48 7.31 -7.31
N SER A 260 6.72 6.90 -7.50
CA SER A 260 7.88 7.78 -7.67
C SER A 260 8.09 8.25 -9.12
N ALA A 261 7.45 7.59 -10.10
CA ALA A 261 7.70 7.81 -11.53
C ALA A 261 7.25 9.21 -11.98
N ARG A 262 8.16 9.98 -12.59
CA ARG A 262 7.85 11.29 -13.19
C ARG A 262 7.15 11.16 -14.54
N GLN A 263 7.38 10.04 -15.22
CA GLN A 263 6.80 9.74 -16.54
C GLN A 263 6.32 8.31 -16.59
N VAL A 264 5.21 8.12 -17.28
CA VAL A 264 4.60 6.82 -17.56
C VAL A 264 4.25 6.72 -19.04
N VAL A 265 3.99 5.51 -19.52
CA VAL A 265 3.48 5.24 -20.86
C VAL A 265 2.01 4.88 -20.75
N VAL A 266 1.14 5.70 -21.33
CA VAL A 266 -0.31 5.46 -21.37
C VAL A 266 -0.73 5.44 -22.83
N GLU A 267 -1.37 4.37 -23.27
CA GLU A 267 -1.83 4.20 -24.68
C GLU A 267 -0.71 4.44 -25.71
N GLY A 268 0.52 4.04 -25.38
CA GLY A 268 1.69 4.19 -26.25
C GLY A 268 2.27 5.61 -26.32
N ALA A 269 1.84 6.53 -25.46
CA ALA A 269 2.37 7.88 -25.37
C ALA A 269 2.93 8.17 -23.97
N ILE A 270 3.97 9.01 -23.91
CA ILE A 270 4.51 9.49 -22.62
C ILE A 270 3.50 10.45 -21.99
N ALA A 271 3.19 10.20 -20.73
CA ALA A 271 2.37 11.04 -19.88
C ALA A 271 3.09 11.34 -18.55
N SER A 272 2.58 12.32 -17.80
CA SER A 272 3.07 12.58 -16.45
C SER A 272 2.70 11.43 -15.53
N GLY A 273 3.66 10.99 -14.71
CA GLY A 273 3.44 10.01 -13.65
C GLY A 273 3.09 10.67 -12.30
N PRO A 274 2.90 9.88 -11.26
CA PRO A 274 2.54 10.35 -9.92
C PRO A 274 3.59 11.27 -9.29
N ALA A 275 4.89 10.97 -9.46
CA ALA A 275 6.02 11.78 -9.04
C ALA A 275 5.99 12.17 -7.54
N ALA A 276 5.57 11.28 -6.66
CA ALA A 276 5.56 11.52 -5.23
C ALA A 276 6.95 11.93 -4.72
N ALA A 277 7.01 12.98 -3.90
CA ALA A 277 8.27 13.48 -3.38
C ALA A 277 8.92 12.49 -2.41
N THR A 278 8.12 11.88 -1.54
CA THR A 278 8.51 10.81 -0.62
C THR A 278 7.75 9.53 -1.00
N VAL A 279 8.49 8.45 -1.20
CA VAL A 279 7.92 7.10 -1.36
C VAL A 279 8.69 6.17 -0.42
N LEU A 280 8.01 5.66 0.58
CA LEU A 280 8.58 4.76 1.59
C LEU A 280 7.94 3.38 1.51
N VAL A 281 8.77 2.34 1.51
CA VAL A 281 8.34 0.96 1.75
C VAL A 281 8.96 0.50 3.06
N PHE A 282 8.12 0.11 4.00
CA PHE A 282 8.52 -0.22 5.36
C PHE A 282 8.48 -1.72 5.58
N GLU A 283 9.65 -2.34 5.71
CA GLU A 283 9.82 -3.78 5.77
C GLU A 283 10.05 -4.28 7.20
N THR A 284 9.12 -5.09 7.72
CA THR A 284 9.30 -5.79 8.99
C THR A 284 9.63 -7.27 8.78
N PRO A 285 10.54 -7.88 9.60
CA PRO A 285 10.98 -9.26 9.37
C PRO A 285 9.94 -10.27 9.88
N SER A 286 9.12 -10.82 8.98
CA SER A 286 8.03 -11.74 9.36
C SER A 286 8.54 -13.08 9.92
N ALA A 287 9.74 -13.50 9.55
CA ALA A 287 10.36 -14.73 10.07
C ALA A 287 11.01 -14.55 11.45
N ALA A 288 11.32 -13.32 11.89
CA ALA A 288 12.11 -13.05 13.08
C ALA A 288 11.37 -12.29 14.19
N ALA A 289 10.25 -11.65 13.87
CA ALA A 289 9.45 -10.90 14.82
C ALA A 289 8.02 -11.47 14.92
N SER A 290 7.44 -11.45 16.13
CA SER A 290 6.05 -11.84 16.29
C SER A 290 5.10 -10.92 15.53
N PHE A 291 3.92 -11.41 15.19
CA PHE A 291 2.89 -10.62 14.50
C PHE A 291 2.60 -9.31 15.25
N ASP A 292 2.37 -9.36 16.55
CA ASP A 292 2.08 -8.18 17.38
C ASP A 292 3.23 -7.16 17.35
N ASN A 293 4.49 -7.61 17.34
CA ASN A 293 5.62 -6.71 17.28
C ASN A 293 5.71 -6.02 15.91
N ARG A 294 5.41 -6.74 14.82
CA ARG A 294 5.39 -6.16 13.47
C ARG A 294 4.26 -5.15 13.31
N VAL A 295 3.04 -5.49 13.77
CA VAL A 295 1.91 -4.54 13.82
C VAL A 295 2.28 -3.31 14.63
N THR A 296 2.90 -3.48 15.81
CA THR A 296 3.33 -2.36 16.66
C THR A 296 4.34 -1.46 15.93
N ALA A 297 5.28 -2.03 15.18
CA ALA A 297 6.26 -1.25 14.42
C ALA A 297 5.60 -0.42 13.31
N HIS A 298 4.67 -1.00 12.57
CA HIS A 298 3.89 -0.28 11.55
C HIS A 298 3.02 0.82 12.18
N VAL A 299 2.38 0.55 13.33
CA VAL A 299 1.58 1.56 14.06
C VAL A 299 2.45 2.72 14.52
N GLU A 300 3.63 2.45 15.06
CA GLU A 300 4.58 3.49 15.48
C GLU A 300 5.03 4.36 14.31
N LEU A 301 5.37 3.74 13.18
CA LEU A 301 5.67 4.47 11.95
C LEU A 301 4.52 5.38 11.53
N LEU A 302 3.33 4.80 11.37
CA LEU A 302 2.16 5.51 10.88
C LEU A 302 1.84 6.73 11.75
N ARG A 303 1.88 6.61 13.07
CA ARG A 303 1.64 7.74 13.99
C ARG A 303 2.66 8.84 13.82
N ARG A 304 3.97 8.50 13.72
CA ARG A 304 5.01 9.50 13.48
C ARG A 304 4.81 10.25 12.17
N LEU A 305 4.48 9.53 11.09
CA LEU A 305 4.25 10.14 9.78
C LEU A 305 2.97 10.98 9.77
N ILE A 306 1.87 10.50 10.36
CA ILE A 306 0.61 11.24 10.51
C ILE A 306 0.85 12.57 11.26
N ASP A 307 1.61 12.53 12.35
CA ASP A 307 1.95 13.73 13.13
C ASP A 307 2.77 14.72 12.30
N LYS A 308 3.79 14.25 11.57
CA LYS A 308 4.63 15.12 10.73
C LYS A 308 3.87 15.73 9.56
N ILE A 309 3.13 14.92 8.81
CA ILE A 309 2.30 15.37 7.69
C ILE A 309 1.23 16.36 8.19
N GLY A 310 0.60 16.05 9.32
CA GLY A 310 -0.40 16.91 9.93
C GLY A 310 0.16 18.25 10.43
N ALA A 311 1.41 18.31 10.85
CA ALA A 311 2.07 19.55 11.25
C ALA A 311 2.33 20.51 10.07
N GLU A 312 2.63 19.96 8.88
CA GLU A 312 2.84 20.77 7.67
C GLU A 312 1.55 21.46 7.18
N SER A 313 0.37 20.88 7.52
CA SER A 313 -0.93 21.45 7.12
C SER A 313 -1.38 22.66 7.94
N THR A 314 -0.69 22.95 9.05
CA THR A 314 -1.01 24.12 9.88
C THR A 314 -0.28 25.32 9.29
N PRO A 315 -1.00 26.35 8.74
CA PRO A 315 -0.33 27.56 8.29
C PRO A 315 0.44 28.16 9.47
N GLU A 316 1.73 28.45 9.27
CA GLU A 316 2.46 29.28 10.23
C GLU A 316 1.60 30.49 10.54
N SER A 317 1.11 30.61 11.78
CA SER A 317 0.41 31.79 12.26
C SER A 317 1.38 32.95 12.11
N GLY A 318 1.27 33.69 11.00
CA GLY A 318 2.07 34.89 10.75
C GLY A 318 2.00 35.76 11.96
N GLY A 319 3.13 35.89 12.64
CA GLY A 319 3.26 36.89 13.70
C GLY A 319 2.95 38.26 13.11
N PRO A 320 2.32 39.15 13.86
CA PRO A 320 2.09 40.51 13.41
C PRO A 320 3.46 41.20 13.23
N ASP A 321 3.70 41.70 11.99
CA ASP A 321 4.75 42.69 11.74
C ASP A 321 4.46 44.02 12.50
#